data_02f0a5ff5eba586641203061a45d83b8
#
_entry.id   02f0a5ff5eba586641203061a45d83b8
#
_cell.length_a   1.000
_cell.length_b   1.000
_cell.length_c   1.000
_cell.angle_alpha   90.00
_cell.angle_beta   90.00
_cell.angle_gamma   90.00
#
_symmetry.space_group_name_H-M   'P 1'
#
loop_
_entity.id
_entity.type
_entity.pdbx_description
1 polymer ?
#
loop_
_entity_poly.entity_id
_entity_poly.type
_entity_poly.pdbx_seq_one_letter_code
_entity_poly.pdbx_strand_id
1 'polypeptide(L)'
;MLHSIAFAPAADLHGRVADSSREGFARAMDISCHSFARMARLAAPLMQGGGSLLTMSYLGAAEVIDNYGLMGPVKAALESSVRYLATEQGPQGIRVNAVSPGPLATRAASGIQHFDQLLADAAERAPLRRLVSIEDVGALCTFMASDASRSMTGSTLYVDAGFHILG
;
A
#
# COMPACT_ATOMS: atom_id res chain seq x y z
N MET A 1 -0.35 14.43 -3.01
CA MET A 1 -1.47 13.81 -2.23
C MET A 1 -1.02 12.45 -1.71
N LEU A 2 -1.32 12.11 -0.46
CA LEU A 2 -1.09 10.77 0.11
C LEU A 2 -2.43 10.11 0.43
N HIS A 3 -2.64 8.91 -0.11
CA HIS A 3 -3.80 8.05 0.15
C HIS A 3 -3.38 6.91 1.08
N SER A 4 -3.84 6.95 2.33
CA SER A 4 -3.56 5.92 3.34
C SER A 4 -4.89 5.37 3.88
N ILE A 5 -5.69 4.78 2.98
CA ILE A 5 -7.03 4.27 3.28
C ILE A 5 -7.06 2.78 2.97
N ALA A 6 -7.53 1.99 3.94
CA ALA A 6 -7.78 0.57 3.76
C ALA A 6 -8.95 0.14 4.65
N PHE A 7 -9.77 -0.75 4.12
CA PHE A 7 -10.90 -1.33 4.84
C PHE A 7 -11.29 -2.67 4.22
N ALA A 8 -11.59 -3.65 5.05
CA ALA A 8 -12.35 -4.84 4.69
C ALA A 8 -13.31 -5.16 5.85
N PRO A 9 -14.52 -5.70 5.58
CA PRO A 9 -15.40 -6.18 6.65
C PRO A 9 -14.71 -7.29 7.45
N ALA A 10 -14.83 -7.27 8.76
CA ALA A 10 -14.14 -8.23 9.65
C ALA A 10 -14.47 -9.69 9.31
N ALA A 11 -15.72 -9.97 8.91
CA ALA A 11 -16.15 -11.30 8.53
C ALA A 11 -15.45 -11.83 7.26
N ASP A 12 -15.00 -10.94 6.36
CA ASP A 12 -14.33 -11.30 5.11
C ASP A 12 -12.80 -11.09 5.19
N LEU A 13 -12.32 -10.35 6.19
CA LEU A 13 -10.90 -10.10 6.41
C LEU A 13 -10.17 -11.36 6.89
N HIS A 14 -10.83 -12.12 7.76
CA HIS A 14 -10.30 -13.32 8.39
C HIS A 14 -10.82 -14.57 7.69
N GLY A 15 -9.93 -15.43 7.24
CA GLY A 15 -10.31 -16.67 6.59
C GLY A 15 -9.75 -16.81 5.18
N ARG A 16 -10.27 -17.81 4.47
CA ARG A 16 -9.83 -18.11 3.10
C ARG A 16 -10.42 -17.07 2.13
N VAL A 17 -9.61 -16.65 1.17
CA VAL A 17 -10.09 -15.73 0.11
C VAL A 17 -11.29 -16.32 -0.65
N ALA A 18 -11.30 -17.64 -0.85
CA ALA A 18 -12.39 -18.33 -1.54
C ALA A 18 -13.75 -18.28 -0.80
N ASP A 19 -13.72 -18.02 0.51
CA ASP A 19 -14.94 -17.99 1.35
C ASP A 19 -15.43 -16.53 1.56
N SER A 20 -14.73 -15.54 1.00
CA SER A 20 -15.16 -14.14 1.10
C SER A 20 -16.50 -13.90 0.42
N SER A 21 -17.35 -13.08 1.03
CA SER A 21 -18.62 -12.71 0.44
C SER A 21 -18.42 -11.79 -0.77
N ARG A 22 -19.33 -11.85 -1.74
CA ARG A 22 -19.34 -10.94 -2.89
C ARG A 22 -19.39 -9.48 -2.45
N GLU A 23 -20.22 -9.18 -1.47
CA GLU A 23 -20.43 -7.84 -0.94
C GLU A 23 -19.19 -7.35 -0.20
N GLY A 24 -18.56 -8.20 0.63
CA GLY A 24 -17.35 -7.86 1.37
C GLY A 24 -16.16 -7.66 0.45
N PHE A 25 -15.99 -8.53 -0.55
CA PHE A 25 -14.96 -8.38 -1.58
C PHE A 25 -15.12 -7.05 -2.34
N ALA A 26 -16.34 -6.77 -2.84
CA ALA A 26 -16.62 -5.53 -3.57
C ALA A 26 -16.37 -4.29 -2.71
N ARG A 27 -16.76 -4.32 -1.44
CA ARG A 27 -16.56 -3.21 -0.50
C ARG A 27 -15.08 -2.98 -0.18
N ALA A 28 -14.30 -4.04 0.01
CA ALA A 28 -12.87 -3.94 0.22
C ALA A 28 -12.16 -3.33 -1.00
N MET A 29 -12.52 -3.78 -2.20
CA MET A 29 -12.01 -3.23 -3.46
C MET A 29 -12.40 -1.77 -3.66
N ASP A 30 -13.64 -1.39 -3.40
CA ASP A 30 -14.08 0.00 -3.55
C ASP A 30 -13.33 0.95 -2.60
N ILE A 31 -13.26 0.58 -1.30
CA ILE A 31 -12.67 1.47 -0.29
C ILE A 31 -11.14 1.46 -0.33
N SER A 32 -10.51 0.31 -0.52
CA SER A 32 -9.05 0.19 -0.38
C SER A 32 -8.27 0.32 -1.69
N CYS A 33 -8.94 0.19 -2.83
CA CYS A 33 -8.31 0.29 -4.16
C CYS A 33 -8.94 1.41 -4.99
N HIS A 34 -10.23 1.31 -5.34
CA HIS A 34 -10.87 2.25 -6.25
C HIS A 34 -10.95 3.68 -5.70
N SER A 35 -10.99 3.85 -4.38
CA SER A 35 -10.94 5.17 -3.75
C SER A 35 -9.70 5.96 -4.15
N PHE A 36 -8.54 5.30 -4.35
CA PHE A 36 -7.32 5.95 -4.82
C PHE A 36 -7.50 6.50 -6.25
N ALA A 37 -8.07 5.73 -7.15
CA ALA A 37 -8.36 6.19 -8.52
C ALA A 37 -9.34 7.37 -8.53
N ARG A 38 -10.40 7.31 -7.70
CA ARG A 38 -11.34 8.43 -7.53
C ARG A 38 -10.65 9.70 -7.01
N MET A 39 -9.77 9.54 -6.00
CA MET A 39 -9.02 10.67 -5.45
C MET A 39 -8.02 11.23 -6.47
N ALA A 40 -7.34 10.38 -7.24
CA ALA A 40 -6.45 10.81 -8.32
C ALA A 40 -7.19 11.67 -9.36
N ARG A 41 -8.37 11.22 -9.81
CA ARG A 41 -9.23 11.97 -10.74
C ARG A 41 -9.61 13.35 -10.19
N LEU A 42 -9.92 13.44 -8.90
CA LEU A 42 -10.32 14.70 -8.26
C LEU A 42 -9.12 15.62 -7.98
N ALA A 43 -7.94 15.05 -7.73
CA ALA A 43 -6.73 15.82 -7.44
C ALA A 43 -6.07 16.37 -8.71
N ALA A 44 -6.10 15.64 -9.83
CA ALA A 44 -5.42 16.02 -11.07
C ALA A 44 -5.72 17.46 -11.55
N PRO A 45 -6.97 17.93 -11.59
CA PRO A 45 -7.26 19.30 -11.98
C PRO A 45 -6.67 20.37 -11.05
N LEU A 46 -6.34 20.01 -9.81
CA LEU A 46 -5.75 20.89 -8.81
C LEU A 46 -4.20 20.89 -8.86
N MET A 47 -3.61 20.01 -9.68
CA MET A 47 -2.16 19.79 -9.78
C MET A 47 -1.62 20.28 -11.12
N GLN A 48 -1.99 21.51 -11.51
CA GLN A 48 -1.68 22.10 -12.84
C GLN A 48 -0.18 22.24 -13.13
N GLY A 49 0.68 22.21 -12.14
CA GLY A 49 2.15 22.23 -12.28
C GLY A 49 2.79 20.85 -12.15
N GLY A 50 2.01 19.78 -12.22
CA GLY A 50 2.45 18.44 -11.89
C GLY A 50 2.37 18.15 -10.39
N GLY A 51 2.93 17.03 -9.95
CA GLY A 51 2.94 16.68 -8.53
C GLY A 51 3.11 15.20 -8.26
N SER A 52 2.79 14.78 -7.04
CA SER A 52 2.97 13.40 -6.58
C SER A 52 1.69 12.86 -5.94
N LEU A 53 1.23 11.70 -6.42
CA LEU A 53 0.17 10.89 -5.84
C LEU A 53 0.82 9.64 -5.23
N LEU A 54 0.64 9.42 -3.95
CA LEU A 54 1.17 8.27 -3.23
C LEU A 54 0.03 7.46 -2.63
N THR A 55 0.16 6.15 -2.63
CA THR A 55 -0.73 5.25 -1.89
C THR A 55 0.05 4.26 -1.03
N MET A 56 -0.60 3.73 0.01
CA MET A 56 0.00 2.74 0.91
C MET A 56 -0.38 1.33 0.47
N SER A 57 0.63 0.54 0.07
CA SER A 57 0.49 -0.89 -0.21
C SER A 57 0.99 -1.74 0.98
N TYR A 58 1.23 -3.01 0.73
CA TYR A 58 1.86 -3.95 1.65
C TYR A 58 2.40 -5.16 0.86
N LEU A 59 3.42 -5.82 1.40
CA LEU A 59 4.07 -6.99 0.78
C LEU A 59 3.07 -8.07 0.34
N GLY A 60 1.95 -8.21 1.05
CA GLY A 60 0.86 -9.12 0.69
C GLY A 60 0.23 -8.90 -0.68
N ALA A 61 0.60 -7.83 -1.41
CA ALA A 61 0.24 -7.62 -2.81
C ALA A 61 1.05 -8.52 -3.76
N ALA A 62 2.28 -8.85 -3.39
CA ALA A 62 3.24 -9.61 -4.21
C ALA A 62 3.43 -11.04 -3.70
N GLU A 63 3.34 -11.25 -2.40
CA GLU A 63 3.59 -12.52 -1.72
C GLU A 63 2.41 -12.90 -0.81
N VAL A 64 2.29 -14.19 -0.51
CA VAL A 64 1.28 -14.66 0.45
C VAL A 64 1.77 -14.37 1.87
N ILE A 65 1.01 -13.57 2.60
CA ILE A 65 1.23 -13.29 4.01
C ILE A 65 0.14 -13.95 4.83
N ASP A 66 0.52 -14.71 5.83
CA ASP A 66 -0.40 -15.39 6.72
C ASP A 66 -1.39 -14.40 7.37
N ASN A 67 -2.65 -14.79 7.43
CA ASN A 67 -3.74 -13.99 8.01
C ASN A 67 -4.02 -12.63 7.32
N TYR A 68 -3.43 -12.36 6.13
CA TYR A 68 -3.70 -11.16 5.37
C TYR A 68 -4.94 -11.29 4.46
N GLY A 69 -5.30 -12.52 4.09
CA GLY A 69 -6.55 -12.91 3.43
C GLY A 69 -6.94 -12.04 2.24
N LEU A 70 -8.18 -11.59 2.25
CA LEU A 70 -8.78 -10.76 1.19
C LEU A 70 -7.95 -9.51 0.84
N MET A 71 -7.22 -8.93 1.78
CA MET A 71 -6.44 -7.73 1.51
C MET A 71 -5.26 -7.97 0.55
N GLY A 72 -4.76 -9.19 0.40
CA GLY A 72 -3.74 -9.53 -0.59
C GLY A 72 -4.16 -9.16 -2.02
N PRO A 73 -5.21 -9.79 -2.57
CA PRO A 73 -5.76 -9.43 -3.88
C PRO A 73 -6.13 -7.95 -4.03
N VAL A 74 -6.64 -7.31 -2.98
CA VAL A 74 -7.00 -5.89 -2.98
C VAL A 74 -5.76 -5.01 -3.14
N LYS A 75 -4.66 -5.30 -2.44
CA LYS A 75 -3.40 -4.55 -2.57
C LYS A 75 -2.72 -4.83 -3.92
N ALA A 76 -2.82 -6.04 -4.46
CA ALA A 76 -2.34 -6.34 -5.81
C ALA A 76 -3.07 -5.49 -6.86
N ALA A 77 -4.39 -5.36 -6.74
CA ALA A 77 -5.19 -4.50 -7.60
C ALA A 77 -4.81 -3.00 -7.45
N LEU A 78 -4.54 -2.55 -6.22
CA LEU A 78 -4.08 -1.18 -5.94
C LEU A 78 -2.73 -0.90 -6.62
N GLU A 79 -1.75 -1.80 -6.52
CA GLU A 79 -0.45 -1.65 -7.18
C GLU A 79 -0.55 -1.70 -8.71
N SER A 80 -1.45 -2.53 -9.24
CA SER A 80 -1.76 -2.49 -10.66
C SER A 80 -2.34 -1.12 -11.07
N SER A 81 -3.29 -0.60 -10.30
CA SER A 81 -3.89 0.72 -10.54
C SER A 81 -2.86 1.85 -10.51
N VAL A 82 -1.82 1.76 -9.66
CA VAL A 82 -0.70 2.73 -9.63
C VAL A 82 -0.02 2.81 -11.00
N ARG A 83 0.26 1.68 -11.65
CA ARG A 83 0.91 1.66 -12.97
C ARG A 83 0.06 2.30 -14.06
N TYR A 84 -1.23 1.99 -14.08
CA TYR A 84 -2.16 2.59 -15.05
C TYR A 84 -2.33 4.09 -14.81
N LEU A 85 -2.55 4.50 -13.57
CA LEU A 85 -2.66 5.92 -13.20
C LEU A 85 -1.36 6.70 -13.50
N ALA A 86 -0.19 6.09 -13.32
CA ALA A 86 1.09 6.70 -13.68
C ALA A 86 1.17 7.01 -15.18
N THR A 87 0.69 6.10 -16.02
CA THR A 87 0.63 6.29 -17.47
C THR A 87 -0.38 7.37 -17.87
N GLU A 88 -1.56 7.36 -17.24
CA GLU A 88 -2.64 8.31 -17.52
C GLU A 88 -2.31 9.75 -17.06
N GLN A 89 -1.66 9.90 -15.91
CA GLN A 89 -1.38 11.19 -15.28
C GLN A 89 0.00 11.76 -15.68
N GLY A 90 0.91 10.91 -16.17
CA GLY A 90 2.27 11.28 -16.55
C GLY A 90 2.37 12.45 -17.52
N PRO A 91 1.55 12.51 -18.59
CA PRO A 91 1.53 13.68 -19.52
C PRO A 91 1.22 15.01 -18.86
N GLN A 92 0.61 15.02 -17.67
CA GLN A 92 0.34 16.22 -16.87
C GLN A 92 1.45 16.51 -15.85
N GLY A 93 2.56 15.77 -15.87
CA GLY A 93 3.63 15.89 -14.89
C GLY A 93 3.30 15.33 -13.51
N ILE A 94 2.23 14.54 -13.39
CA ILE A 94 1.81 13.94 -12.11
C ILE A 94 2.38 12.53 -12.01
N ARG A 95 3.18 12.30 -10.97
CA ARG A 95 3.78 11.01 -10.65
C ARG A 95 2.88 10.22 -9.71
N VAL A 96 2.78 8.91 -9.93
CA VAL A 96 1.92 8.03 -9.14
C VAL A 96 2.73 6.83 -8.67
N ASN A 97 2.85 6.63 -7.36
CA ASN A 97 3.63 5.52 -6.79
C ASN A 97 2.93 4.92 -5.57
N ALA A 98 3.29 3.68 -5.25
CA ALA A 98 2.94 3.02 -4.00
C ALA A 98 4.13 2.98 -3.05
N VAL A 99 3.87 3.09 -1.76
CA VAL A 99 4.81 2.78 -0.68
C VAL A 99 4.34 1.51 0.00
N SER A 100 5.23 0.54 0.12
CA SER A 100 4.99 -0.75 0.79
C SER A 100 5.84 -0.82 2.06
N PRO A 101 5.29 -0.41 3.22
CA PRO A 101 6.00 -0.52 4.49
C PRO A 101 6.06 -1.97 4.96
N GLY A 102 7.05 -2.27 5.79
CA GLY A 102 7.04 -3.46 6.63
C GLY A 102 5.90 -3.43 7.66
N PRO A 103 5.73 -4.50 8.44
CA PRO A 103 4.73 -4.53 9.49
C PRO A 103 4.94 -3.38 10.48
N LEU A 104 3.87 -2.62 10.71
CA LEU A 104 3.84 -1.46 11.61
C LEU A 104 2.68 -1.61 12.60
N ALA A 105 2.92 -1.33 13.87
CA ALA A 105 1.88 -1.30 14.90
C ALA A 105 0.95 -0.09 14.69
N THR A 106 0.01 -0.22 13.75
CA THR A 106 -0.98 0.80 13.44
C THR A 106 -2.40 0.33 13.76
N ARG A 107 -3.34 1.27 13.88
CA ARG A 107 -4.76 0.92 14.06
C ARG A 107 -5.29 0.03 12.92
N ALA A 108 -4.86 0.22 11.68
CA ALA A 108 -5.26 -0.62 10.56
C ALA A 108 -4.73 -2.04 10.69
N ALA A 109 -3.50 -2.19 11.19
CA ALA A 109 -2.85 -3.49 11.37
C ALA A 109 -3.38 -4.27 12.58
N SER A 110 -3.96 -3.60 13.58
CA SER A 110 -4.54 -4.28 14.77
C SER A 110 -5.71 -5.20 14.44
N GLY A 111 -6.29 -5.11 13.23
CA GLY A 111 -7.30 -6.04 12.72
C GLY A 111 -6.73 -7.36 12.18
N ILE A 112 -5.41 -7.51 12.03
CA ILE A 112 -4.77 -8.73 11.53
C ILE A 112 -4.60 -9.70 12.71
N GLN A 113 -5.03 -10.97 12.54
CA GLN A 113 -4.84 -11.99 13.57
C GLN A 113 -3.34 -12.30 13.76
N HIS A 114 -2.93 -12.57 15.00
CA HIS A 114 -1.55 -12.86 15.37
C HIS A 114 -0.53 -11.81 14.94
N PHE A 115 -0.95 -10.54 14.91
CA PHE A 115 -0.11 -9.45 14.43
C PHE A 115 1.18 -9.27 15.24
N ASP A 116 1.15 -9.51 16.56
CA ASP A 116 2.37 -9.44 17.41
C ASP A 116 3.42 -10.48 16.99
N GLN A 117 2.99 -11.69 16.58
CA GLN A 117 3.88 -12.70 16.03
C GLN A 117 4.50 -12.24 14.71
N LEU A 118 3.68 -11.66 13.84
CA LEU A 118 4.16 -11.10 12.56
C LEU A 118 5.22 -10.00 12.78
N LEU A 119 5.03 -9.14 13.79
CA LEU A 119 6.03 -8.12 14.16
C LEU A 119 7.33 -8.74 14.65
N ALA A 120 7.25 -9.74 15.55
CA ALA A 120 8.42 -10.42 16.09
C ALA A 120 9.21 -11.11 14.97
N ASP A 121 8.54 -11.87 14.12
CA ASP A 121 9.15 -12.58 12.99
C ASP A 121 9.80 -11.61 12.00
N ALA A 122 9.12 -10.49 11.71
CA ALA A 122 9.67 -9.47 10.82
C ALA A 122 10.93 -8.80 11.40
N ALA A 123 10.94 -8.50 12.72
CA ALA A 123 12.12 -7.93 13.38
C ALA A 123 13.31 -8.90 13.38
N GLU A 124 13.04 -10.20 13.60
CA GLU A 124 14.08 -11.22 13.63
C GLU A 124 14.63 -11.53 12.24
N ARG A 125 13.76 -11.64 11.23
CA ARG A 125 14.13 -12.07 9.88
C ARG A 125 14.68 -10.94 9.02
N ALA A 126 14.16 -9.70 9.17
CA ALA A 126 14.58 -8.57 8.32
C ALA A 126 16.12 -8.42 8.30
N PRO A 127 16.73 -8.16 7.14
CA PRO A 127 18.18 -7.96 7.02
C PRO A 127 18.74 -6.93 8.00
N LEU A 128 18.02 -5.83 8.27
CA LEU A 128 18.46 -4.83 9.25
C LEU A 128 18.12 -5.19 10.70
N ARG A 129 17.55 -6.39 10.96
CA ARG A 129 17.23 -6.91 12.30
C ARG A 129 16.45 -5.94 13.18
N ARG A 130 15.55 -5.19 12.56
CA ARG A 130 14.64 -4.26 13.23
C ARG A 130 13.33 -4.10 12.46
N LEU A 131 12.31 -3.67 13.15
CA LEU A 131 11.12 -3.14 12.49
C LEU A 131 11.41 -1.75 11.91
N VAL A 132 10.62 -1.35 10.94
CA VAL A 132 10.54 0.04 10.48
C VAL A 132 9.63 0.84 11.40
N SER A 133 9.85 2.14 11.44
CA SER A 133 9.01 3.08 12.18
C SER A 133 8.10 3.89 11.24
N ILE A 134 7.14 4.59 11.81
CA ILE A 134 6.30 5.54 11.06
C ILE A 134 7.15 6.65 10.45
N GLU A 135 8.21 7.06 11.13
CA GLU A 135 9.17 8.06 10.68
C GLU A 135 9.96 7.59 9.45
N ASP A 136 10.37 6.30 9.42
CA ASP A 136 11.03 5.70 8.24
C ASP A 136 10.11 5.79 7.01
N VAL A 137 8.82 5.46 7.18
CA VAL A 137 7.81 5.56 6.12
C VAL A 137 7.57 7.01 5.73
N GLY A 138 7.47 7.91 6.70
CA GLY A 138 7.31 9.35 6.50
C GLY A 138 8.46 9.96 5.72
N ALA A 139 9.70 9.56 5.99
CA ALA A 139 10.89 10.01 5.28
C ALA A 139 10.83 9.63 3.80
N LEU A 140 10.47 8.37 3.48
CA LEU A 140 10.27 7.94 2.09
C LEU A 140 9.12 8.71 1.42
N CYS A 141 7.98 8.88 2.09
CA CYS A 141 6.86 9.64 1.55
C CYS A 141 7.26 11.10 1.26
N THR A 142 8.03 11.72 2.14
CA THR A 142 8.56 13.09 1.96
C THR A 142 9.47 13.17 0.74
N PHE A 143 10.41 12.23 0.60
CA PHE A 143 11.26 12.14 -0.59
C PHE A 143 10.42 11.97 -1.86
N MET A 144 9.45 11.06 -1.86
CA MET A 144 8.59 10.78 -3.00
C MET A 144 7.63 11.93 -3.34
N ALA A 145 7.32 12.80 -2.38
CA ALA A 145 6.53 14.00 -2.61
C ALA A 145 7.36 15.17 -3.17
N SER A 146 8.68 15.14 -3.02
CA SER A 146 9.60 16.21 -3.44
C SER A 146 10.05 16.05 -4.89
N ASP A 147 10.70 17.10 -5.42
CA ASP A 147 11.31 17.10 -6.76
C ASP A 147 12.55 16.18 -6.86
N ALA A 148 13.11 15.75 -5.74
CA ALA A 148 14.21 14.79 -5.72
C ALA A 148 13.83 13.45 -6.37
N SER A 149 12.55 13.11 -6.38
CA SER A 149 12.00 11.90 -7.01
C SER A 149 11.29 12.18 -8.35
N ARG A 150 11.57 13.30 -9.02
CA ARG A 150 10.88 13.75 -10.25
C ARG A 150 10.86 12.75 -11.40
N SER A 151 11.78 11.79 -11.42
CA SER A 151 11.84 10.75 -12.45
C SER A 151 11.29 9.39 -12.00
N MET A 152 10.59 9.34 -10.85
CA MET A 152 10.06 8.10 -10.27
C MET A 152 8.53 8.08 -10.34
N THR A 153 7.99 7.19 -11.16
CA THR A 153 6.54 6.98 -11.30
C THR A 153 6.22 5.53 -11.65
N GLY A 154 5.04 5.05 -11.29
CA GLY A 154 4.56 3.70 -11.58
C GLY A 154 5.18 2.59 -10.72
N SER A 155 5.90 2.94 -9.66
CA SER A 155 6.67 2.00 -8.83
C SER A 155 6.00 1.72 -7.49
N THR A 156 6.23 0.52 -6.95
CA THR A 156 6.05 0.19 -5.55
C THR A 156 7.41 0.23 -4.86
N LEU A 157 7.53 1.05 -3.82
CA LEU A 157 8.77 1.26 -3.09
C LEU A 157 8.65 0.64 -1.70
N TYR A 158 9.57 -0.26 -1.38
CA TYR A 158 9.59 -0.93 -0.09
C TYR A 158 10.36 -0.09 0.94
N VAL A 159 9.81 -0.04 2.16
CA VAL A 159 10.46 0.50 3.35
C VAL A 159 10.15 -0.46 4.51
N ASP A 160 10.92 -1.53 4.62
CA ASP A 160 10.61 -2.71 5.43
C ASP A 160 11.86 -3.37 6.05
N ALA A 161 12.95 -2.62 6.16
CA ALA A 161 14.25 -3.12 6.64
C ALA A 161 14.82 -4.28 5.79
N GLY A 162 14.36 -4.42 4.53
CA GLY A 162 14.78 -5.46 3.60
C GLY A 162 13.95 -6.75 3.69
N PHE A 163 12.86 -6.78 4.45
CA PHE A 163 12.08 -7.99 4.67
C PHE A 163 11.55 -8.61 3.37
N HIS A 164 11.14 -7.79 2.40
CA HIS A 164 10.55 -8.24 1.13
C HIS A 164 11.49 -9.07 0.23
N ILE A 165 12.81 -9.09 0.50
CA ILE A 165 13.75 -9.90 -0.31
C ILE A 165 13.91 -11.33 0.22
N LEU A 166 13.27 -11.65 1.34
CA LEU A 166 13.33 -12.96 1.98
C LEU A 166 12.14 -13.80 1.50
N GLY A 167 12.39 -14.81 0.69
CA GLY A 167 11.37 -15.78 0.29
C GLY A 167 10.93 -16.69 1.46
#